data_223e3ab3896d0f91011a482ac45be3b5
#
_entry.id   223e3ab3896d0f91011a482ac45be3b5
#
_cell.length_a   1.000
_cell.length_b   1.000
_cell.length_c   1.000
_cell.angle_alpha   90.00
_cell.angle_beta   90.00
_cell.angle_gamma   90.00
#
_symmetry.space_group_name_H-M   'P 1'
#
loop_
_entity.id
_entity.type
_entity.pdbx_description
1 polymer ?
#
loop_
_entity_poly.entity_id
_entity_poly.type
_entity_poly.pdbx_seq_one_letter_code
_entity_poly.pdbx_strand_id
1 'polypeptide(L)'
;MAEKTAGPRPIILGIVGDSAAGKTTITRGLVRLLGEEHVTHVAADDYHRFDRKQRAELQITPLHPGCNYIDIMEQDFHHLREGRAILKPVYQHADGTFGAPVYVRPQQFTVIEGLLGYHTETLRECFDVRVFLAPPEDLRRGWKIQRDCSRRAYSTD
;
A
#
# COMPACT_ATOMS: atom_id res chain seq x y z
N MET A 1 -6.91 -21.44 31.83
CA MET A 1 -6.62 -20.93 30.45
C MET A 1 -5.32 -20.16 30.54
N ALA A 2 -4.25 -20.63 29.93
CA ALA A 2 -2.99 -19.92 29.94
C ALA A 2 -3.13 -18.63 29.11
N GLU A 3 -2.93 -17.48 29.74
CA GLU A 3 -2.70 -16.22 29.04
C GLU A 3 -1.52 -16.43 28.10
N LYS A 4 -1.81 -16.45 26.80
CA LYS A 4 -0.77 -16.39 25.77
C LYS A 4 -0.12 -15.04 25.96
N THR A 5 1.06 -14.98 26.57
CA THR A 5 1.88 -13.76 26.59
C THR A 5 1.99 -13.31 25.15
N ALA A 6 1.34 -12.18 24.83
CA ALA A 6 1.42 -11.60 23.51
C ALA A 6 2.90 -11.33 23.22
N GLY A 7 3.43 -11.96 22.18
CA GLY A 7 4.77 -11.66 21.70
C GLY A 7 4.92 -10.18 21.38
N PRO A 8 6.14 -9.68 21.14
CA PRO A 8 6.34 -8.28 20.79
C PRO A 8 5.47 -7.93 19.57
N ARG A 9 4.81 -6.77 19.62
CA ARG A 9 3.99 -6.31 18.49
C ARG A 9 4.81 -6.15 17.23
N PRO A 10 4.21 -6.27 16.05
CA PRO A 10 4.88 -6.00 14.78
C PRO A 10 5.47 -4.60 14.69
N ILE A 11 6.58 -4.46 14.00
CA ILE A 11 7.16 -3.17 13.61
C ILE A 11 6.54 -2.78 12.27
N ILE A 12 5.90 -1.62 12.21
CA ILE A 12 5.22 -1.13 11.01
C ILE A 12 6.09 -0.12 10.28
N LEU A 13 6.46 -0.44 9.04
CA LEU A 13 7.25 0.43 8.16
C LEU A 13 6.34 0.94 7.03
N GLY A 14 6.27 2.26 6.88
CA GLY A 14 5.54 2.90 5.79
C GLY A 14 6.46 3.36 4.67
N ILE A 15 6.08 3.10 3.42
CA ILE A 15 6.77 3.58 2.22
C ILE A 15 5.72 4.29 1.36
N VAL A 16 5.71 5.60 1.41
CA VAL A 16 4.75 6.44 0.70
C VAL A 16 5.45 7.33 -0.31
N GLY A 17 4.77 7.68 -1.36
CA GLY A 17 5.26 8.55 -2.42
C GLY A 17 4.37 8.46 -3.64
N ASP A 18 4.55 9.37 -4.57
CA ASP A 18 3.78 9.44 -5.80
C ASP A 18 3.86 8.17 -6.66
N SER A 19 2.96 8.09 -7.63
CA SER A 19 3.01 7.03 -8.64
C SER A 19 4.36 7.04 -9.36
N ALA A 20 4.99 5.88 -9.48
CA ALA A 20 6.32 5.68 -10.05
C ALA A 20 7.49 6.30 -9.26
N ALA A 21 7.33 6.60 -7.97
CA ALA A 21 8.41 7.10 -7.11
C ALA A 21 9.44 6.03 -6.69
N GLY A 22 9.27 4.76 -7.08
CA GLY A 22 10.18 3.67 -6.72
C GLY A 22 9.79 2.90 -5.46
N LYS A 23 8.57 3.09 -4.92
CA LYS A 23 8.08 2.40 -3.71
C LYS A 23 8.31 0.89 -3.75
N THR A 24 7.80 0.23 -4.77
CA THR A 24 7.90 -1.23 -4.91
C THR A 24 9.35 -1.72 -5.01
N THR A 25 10.26 -0.93 -5.58
CA THR A 25 11.68 -1.27 -5.65
C THR A 25 12.32 -1.28 -4.27
N ILE A 26 12.06 -0.24 -3.46
CA ILE A 26 12.54 -0.14 -2.09
C ILE A 26 11.90 -1.21 -1.21
N THR A 27 10.59 -1.44 -1.33
CA THR A 27 9.87 -2.49 -0.60
C THR A 27 10.50 -3.86 -0.84
N ARG A 28 10.77 -4.22 -2.10
CA ARG A 28 11.44 -5.50 -2.42
C ARG A 28 12.82 -5.60 -1.81
N GLY A 29 13.59 -4.51 -1.81
CA GLY A 29 14.90 -4.46 -1.17
C GLY A 29 14.83 -4.69 0.34
N LEU A 30 13.87 -4.05 1.01
CA LEU A 30 13.63 -4.22 2.45
C LEU A 30 13.17 -5.63 2.80
N VAL A 31 12.24 -6.21 2.04
CA VAL A 31 11.76 -7.57 2.26
C VAL A 31 12.92 -8.58 2.17
N ARG A 32 13.80 -8.44 1.18
CA ARG A 32 14.99 -9.28 1.06
C ARG A 32 15.97 -9.10 2.23
N LEU A 33 16.15 -7.86 2.67
CA LEU A 33 17.08 -7.55 3.78
C LEU A 33 16.58 -8.09 5.11
N LEU A 34 15.28 -7.99 5.38
CA LEU A 34 14.65 -8.42 6.63
C LEU A 34 14.35 -9.92 6.67
N GLY A 35 14.32 -10.59 5.51
CA GLY A 35 13.90 -11.97 5.33
C GLY A 35 12.40 -12.08 5.02
N GLU A 36 12.06 -12.72 3.90
CA GLU A 36 10.67 -12.80 3.41
C GLU A 36 9.72 -13.45 4.43
N GLU A 37 10.22 -14.41 5.20
CA GLU A 37 9.48 -15.13 6.24
C GLU A 37 9.14 -14.27 7.46
N HIS A 38 9.81 -13.14 7.63
CA HIS A 38 9.61 -12.21 8.75
C HIS A 38 8.79 -10.98 8.36
N VAL A 39 8.42 -10.84 7.09
CA VAL A 39 7.78 -9.63 6.55
C VAL A 39 6.39 -9.91 6.02
N THR A 40 5.43 -9.15 6.48
CA THR A 40 4.12 -9.00 5.83
C THR A 40 4.13 -7.76 4.96
N HIS A 41 3.80 -7.90 3.68
CA HIS A 41 3.66 -6.77 2.75
C HIS A 41 2.20 -6.43 2.53
N VAL A 42 1.86 -5.14 2.64
CA VAL A 42 0.51 -4.60 2.43
C VAL A 42 0.57 -3.42 1.45
N ALA A 43 -0.19 -3.51 0.38
CA ALA A 43 -0.37 -2.42 -0.56
C ALA A 43 -1.58 -1.55 -0.14
N ALA A 44 -1.34 -0.30 0.25
CA ALA A 44 -2.39 0.65 0.57
C ALA A 44 -3.24 1.02 -0.66
N ASP A 45 -2.68 0.89 -1.86
CA ASP A 45 -3.39 1.12 -3.12
C ASP A 45 -4.47 0.04 -3.40
N ASP A 46 -4.53 -1.04 -2.64
CA ASP A 46 -5.61 -2.04 -2.71
C ASP A 46 -6.94 -1.53 -2.13
N TYR A 47 -6.93 -0.44 -1.36
CA TYR A 47 -8.12 0.11 -0.70
C TYR A 47 -8.94 1.05 -1.59
N HIS A 48 -8.86 0.92 -2.92
CA HIS A 48 -9.70 1.69 -3.84
C HIS A 48 -11.20 1.37 -3.65
N ARG A 49 -12.04 2.40 -3.73
CA ARG A 49 -13.51 2.27 -3.71
C ARG A 49 -14.09 1.94 -5.07
N PHE A 50 -13.41 2.36 -6.14
CA PHE A 50 -13.89 2.29 -7.51
C PHE A 50 -12.88 1.55 -8.37
N ASP A 51 -13.36 0.72 -9.27
CA ASP A 51 -12.56 0.10 -10.31
C ASP A 51 -12.09 1.14 -11.36
N ARG A 52 -11.27 0.71 -12.31
CA ARG A 52 -10.73 1.64 -13.32
C ARG A 52 -11.81 2.27 -14.19
N LYS A 53 -12.86 1.50 -14.55
CA LYS A 53 -13.97 1.97 -15.38
C LYS A 53 -14.81 3.00 -14.61
N GLN A 54 -15.18 2.68 -13.39
CA GLN A 54 -15.94 3.58 -12.51
C GLN A 54 -15.19 4.89 -12.26
N ARG A 55 -13.85 4.83 -12.04
CA ARG A 55 -13.04 6.06 -11.88
C ARG A 55 -13.05 6.93 -13.13
N ALA A 56 -12.99 6.32 -14.31
CA ALA A 56 -13.05 7.07 -15.58
C ALA A 56 -14.42 7.75 -15.75
N GLU A 57 -15.51 7.06 -15.45
CA GLU A 57 -16.87 7.61 -15.50
C GLU A 57 -17.09 8.76 -14.49
N LEU A 58 -16.54 8.62 -13.28
CA LEU A 58 -16.62 9.62 -12.22
C LEU A 58 -15.59 10.75 -12.36
N GLN A 59 -14.67 10.66 -13.31
CA GLN A 59 -13.54 11.59 -13.51
C GLN A 59 -12.72 11.81 -12.22
N ILE A 60 -12.57 10.75 -11.42
CA ILE A 60 -11.82 10.77 -10.15
C ILE A 60 -10.51 9.99 -10.29
N THR A 61 -9.44 10.49 -9.69
CA THR A 61 -8.12 9.84 -9.72
C THR A 61 -7.89 8.98 -8.47
N PRO A 62 -7.01 7.95 -8.54
CA PRO A 62 -6.62 7.17 -7.36
C PRO A 62 -5.99 8.01 -6.24
N LEU A 63 -5.46 9.18 -6.55
CA LEU A 63 -4.86 10.12 -5.59
C LEU A 63 -5.90 10.86 -4.75
N HIS A 64 -7.15 10.90 -5.21
CA HIS A 64 -8.20 11.57 -4.47
C HIS A 64 -8.63 10.72 -3.26
N PRO A 65 -8.66 11.27 -2.04
CA PRO A 65 -9.03 10.50 -0.84
C PRO A 65 -10.40 9.83 -0.96
N GLY A 66 -11.38 10.49 -1.56
CA GLY A 66 -12.71 9.94 -1.81
C GLY A 66 -12.76 8.74 -2.74
N CYS A 67 -11.67 8.43 -3.45
CA CYS A 67 -11.50 7.23 -4.26
C CYS A 67 -11.03 6.01 -3.44
N ASN A 68 -10.79 6.17 -2.15
CA ASN A 68 -10.22 5.17 -1.29
C ASN A 68 -11.03 5.00 0.00
N TYR A 69 -11.04 3.81 0.56
CA TYR A 69 -11.61 3.50 1.87
C TYR A 69 -10.61 3.87 2.97
N ILE A 70 -10.45 5.17 3.23
CA ILE A 70 -9.48 5.67 4.23
C ILE A 70 -9.82 5.16 5.63
N ASP A 71 -11.09 5.14 6.02
CA ASP A 71 -11.60 4.65 7.29
C ASP A 71 -11.29 3.16 7.52
N ILE A 72 -11.45 2.33 6.50
CA ILE A 72 -11.10 0.90 6.56
C ILE A 72 -9.57 0.73 6.62
N MET A 73 -8.84 1.54 5.87
CA MET A 73 -7.37 1.54 5.91
C MET A 73 -6.85 1.88 7.31
N GLU A 74 -7.44 2.88 7.99
CA GLU A 74 -7.13 3.24 9.38
C GLU A 74 -7.37 2.06 10.33
N GLN A 75 -8.52 1.41 10.24
CA GLN A 75 -8.87 0.25 11.07
C GLN A 75 -7.88 -0.91 10.84
N ASP A 76 -7.61 -1.24 9.60
CA ASP A 76 -6.75 -2.36 9.24
C ASP A 76 -5.30 -2.13 9.66
N PHE A 77 -4.76 -0.91 9.45
CA PHE A 77 -3.39 -0.60 9.85
C PHE A 77 -3.24 -0.59 11.37
N HIS A 78 -4.25 -0.13 12.08
CA HIS A 78 -4.28 -0.23 13.55
C HIS A 78 -4.30 -1.70 14.02
N HIS A 79 -5.12 -2.56 13.40
CA HIS A 79 -5.15 -3.99 13.69
C HIS A 79 -3.79 -4.65 13.45
N LEU A 80 -3.15 -4.36 12.30
CA LEU A 80 -1.82 -4.88 11.99
C LEU A 80 -0.79 -4.44 13.03
N ARG A 81 -0.84 -3.17 13.48
CA ARG A 81 0.04 -2.65 14.54
C ARG A 81 -0.12 -3.40 15.85
N GLU A 82 -1.33 -3.82 16.17
CA GLU A 82 -1.63 -4.61 17.38
C GLU A 82 -1.37 -6.11 17.21
N GLY A 83 -0.85 -6.55 16.08
CA GLY A 83 -0.60 -7.97 15.80
C GLY A 83 -1.87 -8.74 15.43
N ARG A 84 -2.96 -8.05 15.11
CA ARG A 84 -4.22 -8.66 14.70
C ARG A 84 -4.26 -8.85 13.19
N ALA A 85 -4.90 -9.94 12.75
CA ALA A 85 -5.12 -10.21 11.34
C ALA A 85 -6.23 -9.32 10.76
N ILE A 86 -6.16 -9.09 9.45
CA ILE A 86 -7.15 -8.35 8.67
C ILE A 86 -7.65 -9.15 7.48
N LEU A 87 -8.78 -8.77 6.93
CA LEU A 87 -9.28 -9.23 5.64
C LEU A 87 -9.09 -8.11 4.62
N LYS A 88 -7.91 -8.08 3.99
CA LYS A 88 -7.47 -7.00 3.11
C LYS A 88 -8.17 -7.06 1.74
N PRO A 89 -8.70 -5.93 1.21
CA PRO A 89 -9.14 -5.87 -0.17
C PRO A 89 -7.97 -6.11 -1.15
N VAL A 90 -8.28 -6.46 -2.38
CA VAL A 90 -7.30 -6.66 -3.45
C VAL A 90 -7.73 -5.89 -4.69
N TYR A 91 -6.86 -5.01 -5.19
CA TYR A 91 -7.03 -4.32 -6.45
C TYR A 91 -6.05 -4.86 -7.50
N GLN A 92 -6.58 -5.32 -8.63
CA GLN A 92 -5.80 -5.88 -9.72
C GLN A 92 -5.37 -4.78 -10.69
N HIS A 93 -4.11 -4.34 -10.60
CA HIS A 93 -3.59 -3.25 -11.43
C HIS A 93 -3.53 -3.58 -12.93
N ALA A 94 -3.48 -4.85 -13.31
CA ALA A 94 -3.39 -5.28 -14.70
C ALA A 94 -4.66 -4.90 -15.49
N ASP A 95 -5.81 -5.27 -14.99
CA ASP A 95 -7.12 -5.02 -15.61
C ASP A 95 -7.92 -3.90 -14.94
N GLY A 96 -7.54 -3.49 -13.74
CA GLY A 96 -8.17 -2.40 -13.01
C GLY A 96 -9.45 -2.78 -12.29
N THR A 97 -9.60 -4.06 -11.91
CA THR A 97 -10.75 -4.63 -11.21
C THR A 97 -10.42 -4.99 -9.76
N PHE A 98 -11.41 -5.49 -9.03
CA PHE A 98 -11.23 -6.02 -7.68
C PHE A 98 -11.11 -7.54 -7.71
N GLY A 99 -10.17 -8.06 -6.90
CA GLY A 99 -10.05 -9.49 -6.61
C GLY A 99 -10.78 -9.90 -5.33
N ALA A 100 -10.75 -11.19 -5.02
CA ALA A 100 -11.21 -11.68 -3.73
C ALA A 100 -10.32 -11.12 -2.60
N PRO A 101 -10.89 -10.74 -1.46
CA PRO A 101 -10.11 -10.27 -0.32
C PRO A 101 -9.21 -11.37 0.22
N VAL A 102 -8.07 -10.99 0.79
CA VAL A 102 -7.08 -11.93 1.34
C VAL A 102 -6.95 -11.76 2.85
N TYR A 103 -6.84 -12.89 3.54
CA TYR A 103 -6.57 -12.92 4.98
C TYR A 103 -5.08 -12.70 5.22
N VAL A 104 -4.75 -11.64 5.94
CA VAL A 104 -3.36 -11.23 6.22
C VAL A 104 -3.10 -11.26 7.72
N ARG A 105 -2.06 -12.00 8.13
CA ARG A 105 -1.53 -11.98 9.50
C ARG A 105 -0.22 -11.20 9.51
N PRO A 106 -0.03 -10.24 10.42
CA PRO A 106 1.25 -9.54 10.53
C PRO A 106 2.33 -10.51 11.05
N GLN A 107 3.51 -10.40 10.44
CA GLN A 107 4.75 -11.02 10.89
C GLN A 107 5.52 -10.03 11.79
N GLN A 108 6.78 -10.33 12.10
CA GLN A 108 7.63 -9.46 12.90
C GLN A 108 7.72 -8.02 12.33
N PHE A 109 7.78 -7.92 11.00
CA PHE A 109 7.74 -6.64 10.28
C PHE A 109 6.51 -6.60 9.38
N THR A 110 5.88 -5.45 9.30
CA THR A 110 4.83 -5.18 8.30
C THR A 110 5.23 -3.97 7.48
N VAL A 111 5.45 -4.17 6.19
CA VAL A 111 5.79 -3.09 5.24
C VAL A 111 4.51 -2.69 4.51
N ILE A 112 4.09 -1.45 4.67
CA ILE A 112 2.91 -0.87 4.03
C ILE A 112 3.36 0.15 3.01
N GLU A 113 3.07 -0.07 1.73
CA GLU A 113 3.39 0.86 0.66
C GLU A 113 2.15 1.41 -0.04
N GLY A 114 2.21 2.64 -0.52
CA GLY A 114 1.13 3.21 -1.33
C GLY A 114 1.16 4.72 -1.49
N LEU A 115 0.06 5.26 -2.01
CA LEU A 115 -0.10 6.69 -2.30
C LEU A 115 -0.54 7.48 -1.06
N LEU A 116 -1.54 6.99 -0.35
CA LEU A 116 -2.26 7.72 0.71
C LEU A 116 -1.98 7.21 2.13
N GLY A 117 -0.94 6.39 2.32
CA GLY A 117 -0.63 5.79 3.62
C GLY A 117 -0.36 6.79 4.76
N TYR A 118 -0.06 8.06 4.44
CA TYR A 118 0.15 9.13 5.42
C TYR A 118 -0.91 10.24 5.34
N HIS A 119 -2.04 9.97 4.71
CA HIS A 119 -3.05 11.00 4.44
C HIS A 119 -3.64 11.61 5.72
N THR A 120 -4.01 10.80 6.69
CA THR A 120 -4.55 11.26 7.98
C THR A 120 -3.52 11.15 9.10
N GLU A 121 -3.77 11.84 10.21
CA GLU A 121 -2.97 11.71 11.41
C GLU A 121 -3.06 10.29 11.97
N THR A 122 -4.26 9.73 12.03
CA THR A 122 -4.52 8.34 12.47
C THR A 122 -3.68 7.33 11.68
N LEU A 123 -3.63 7.47 10.36
CA LEU A 123 -2.76 6.62 9.53
C LEU A 123 -1.28 6.79 9.88
N ARG A 124 -0.82 8.04 10.03
CA ARG A 124 0.60 8.30 10.36
C ARG A 124 1.03 7.70 11.69
N GLU A 125 0.14 7.67 12.69
CA GLU A 125 0.40 7.09 14.01
C GLU A 125 0.53 5.57 14.01
N CYS A 126 0.02 4.90 12.96
CA CYS A 126 0.18 3.45 12.80
C CYS A 126 1.62 3.03 12.52
N PHE A 127 2.49 3.91 12.04
CA PHE A 127 3.84 3.58 11.59
C PHE A 127 4.91 3.87 12.65
N ASP A 128 5.82 2.92 12.82
CA ASP A 128 7.04 3.09 13.63
C ASP A 128 8.15 3.77 12.83
N VAL A 129 8.25 3.43 11.53
CA VAL A 129 9.19 4.04 10.60
C VAL A 129 8.41 4.56 9.38
N ARG A 130 8.68 5.80 8.99
CA ARG A 130 8.03 6.45 7.86
C ARG A 130 9.05 6.90 6.83
N VAL A 131 8.92 6.40 5.61
CA VAL A 131 9.72 6.77 4.46
C VAL A 131 8.83 7.45 3.43
N PHE A 132 9.20 8.64 3.00
CA PHE A 132 8.53 9.34 1.91
C PHE A 132 9.49 9.47 0.72
N LEU A 133 9.07 8.94 -0.44
CA LEU A 133 9.88 8.98 -1.67
C LEU A 133 9.46 10.16 -2.53
N ALA A 134 10.37 11.11 -2.72
CA ALA A 134 10.18 12.30 -3.52
C ALA A 134 11.32 12.47 -4.54
N PRO A 135 11.41 11.58 -5.56
CA PRO A 135 12.41 11.76 -6.62
C PRO A 135 12.13 13.03 -7.45
N PRO A 136 13.13 13.59 -8.14
CA PRO A 136 12.94 14.69 -9.06
C PRO A 136 11.80 14.40 -10.06
N GLU A 137 11.01 15.42 -10.36
CA GLU A 137 9.76 15.27 -11.15
C GLU A 137 10.01 14.73 -12.56
N ASP A 138 11.04 15.22 -13.24
CA ASP A 138 11.46 14.78 -14.58
C ASP A 138 11.81 13.29 -14.60
N LEU A 139 12.57 12.83 -13.61
CA LEU A 139 12.93 11.44 -13.45
C LEU A 139 11.69 10.57 -13.19
N ARG A 140 10.83 10.99 -12.27
CA ARG A 140 9.59 10.30 -11.93
C ARG A 140 8.64 10.18 -13.13
N ARG A 141 8.51 11.25 -13.92
CA ARG A 141 7.70 11.26 -15.17
C ARG A 141 8.22 10.27 -16.17
N GLY A 142 9.54 10.23 -16.40
CA GLY A 142 10.17 9.25 -17.28
C GLY A 142 9.89 7.81 -16.85
N TRP A 143 10.06 7.50 -15.58
CA TRP A 143 9.74 6.17 -15.02
C TRP A 143 8.27 5.81 -15.14
N LYS A 144 7.38 6.80 -14.94
CA LYS A 144 5.93 6.57 -15.06
C LYS A 144 5.52 6.23 -16.48
N ILE A 145 5.99 6.99 -17.46
CA ILE A 145 5.71 6.73 -18.88
C ILE A 145 6.21 5.32 -19.27
N GLN A 146 7.46 5.02 -18.95
CA GLN A 146 8.04 3.70 -19.25
C GLN A 146 7.24 2.55 -18.64
N ARG A 147 6.83 2.67 -17.37
CA ARG A 147 6.04 1.65 -16.67
C ARG A 147 4.65 1.49 -17.28
N ASP A 148 3.95 2.59 -17.54
CA ASP A 148 2.56 2.56 -18.00
C ASP A 148 2.47 2.04 -19.44
N CYS A 149 3.41 2.40 -20.30
CA CYS A 149 3.51 1.85 -21.66
C CYS A 149 3.88 0.34 -21.66
N SER A 150 4.83 -0.07 -20.82
CA SER A 150 5.33 -1.45 -20.86
C SER A 150 4.47 -2.46 -20.07
N ARG A 151 3.74 -2.03 -19.04
CA ARG A 151 3.05 -2.93 -18.12
C ARG A 151 1.54 -2.76 -18.05
N ARG A 152 1.00 -1.62 -18.47
CA ARG A 152 -0.43 -1.27 -18.33
C ARG A 152 -1.11 -0.99 -19.66
N ALA A 153 -0.41 -1.16 -20.79
CA ALA A 153 -0.90 -0.93 -22.14
C ALA A 153 -1.54 0.46 -22.36
N TYR A 154 -1.04 1.50 -21.67
CA TYR A 154 -1.39 2.88 -21.98
C TYR A 154 -0.60 3.37 -23.19
N SER A 155 -1.23 4.22 -24.02
CA SER A 155 -0.51 4.92 -25.10
C SER A 155 0.32 6.08 -24.54
N THR A 156 1.25 6.59 -25.32
CA THR A 156 2.08 7.74 -24.99
C THR A 156 1.46 9.08 -25.44
N ASP A 157 0.31 9.01 -26.11
CA ASP A 157 -0.38 10.19 -26.67
C ASP A 157 -1.14 11.00 -25.61
#